data_69a1bc0d22ec90bf5c5a913790ca3886
#
_entry.id   69a1bc0d22ec90bf5c5a913790ca3886
#
_cell.length_a   1.000
_cell.length_b   1.000
_cell.length_c   1.000
_cell.angle_alpha   90.00
_cell.angle_beta   90.00
_cell.angle_gamma   90.00
#
_symmetry.space_group_name_H-M   'P 1'
#
loop_
_entity.id
_entity.type
_entity.pdbx_description
1 polymer ?
#
loop_
_entity_poly.entity_id
_entity_poly.type
_entity_poly.pdbx_seq_one_letter_code
_entity_poly.pdbx_strand_id
1 'polypeptide(L)'
;MSRDKKIHATRRSFLKTSAMAMSYMVGGKALLLTPAAARAAQMPMQILSTLEVSTLEVICEAIVPGSRSAGIAAFVDYQLAEKPQDALLMGRYLGLEPPFAPFYQQGLAAAHQAALEQFDRPWSQLTETQSKSLVD
;
A
#
# COMPACT_ATOMS: atom_id res chain seq x y z
N MET A 1 -34.32 3.30 19.37
CA MET A 1 -33.18 4.21 19.23
C MET A 1 -31.84 3.52 18.95
N SER A 2 -31.56 2.33 19.48
CA SER A 2 -30.30 1.61 19.18
C SER A 2 -30.24 1.01 17.77
N ARG A 3 -31.39 0.76 17.11
CA ARG A 3 -31.45 0.21 15.74
C ARG A 3 -30.95 1.20 14.68
N ASP A 4 -31.26 2.47 14.80
CA ASP A 4 -30.88 3.47 13.81
C ASP A 4 -29.38 3.78 13.84
N LYS A 5 -28.77 3.80 15.02
CA LYS A 5 -27.32 3.95 15.16
C LYS A 5 -26.54 2.79 14.54
N LYS A 6 -27.02 1.56 14.68
CA LYS A 6 -26.40 0.37 14.08
C LYS A 6 -26.50 0.41 12.55
N ILE A 7 -27.64 0.81 12.00
CA ILE A 7 -27.86 0.88 10.55
C ILE A 7 -26.95 1.94 9.92
N HIS A 8 -26.82 3.11 10.54
CA HIS A 8 -25.91 4.16 10.05
C HIS A 8 -24.45 3.77 10.11
N ALA A 9 -24.00 3.12 11.19
CA ALA A 9 -22.63 2.61 11.30
C ALA A 9 -22.32 1.54 10.25
N THR A 10 -23.26 0.62 9.97
CA THR A 10 -23.11 -0.45 8.97
C THR A 10 -23.05 0.11 7.55
N ARG A 11 -23.88 1.08 7.21
CA ARG A 11 -23.85 1.74 5.88
C ARG A 11 -22.53 2.48 5.66
N ARG A 12 -22.08 3.21 6.67
CA ARG A 12 -20.80 3.93 6.61
C ARG A 12 -19.61 2.99 6.45
N SER A 13 -19.59 1.89 7.20
CA SER A 13 -18.58 0.84 7.09
C SER A 13 -18.63 0.17 5.73
N PHE A 14 -19.82 -0.13 5.19
CA PHE A 14 -20.00 -0.69 3.87
C PHE A 14 -19.46 0.24 2.77
N LEU A 15 -19.77 1.53 2.82
CA LEU A 15 -19.28 2.51 1.85
C LEU A 15 -17.76 2.65 1.91
N LYS A 16 -17.16 2.69 3.10
CA LYS A 16 -15.71 2.72 3.26
C LYS A 16 -15.05 1.46 2.70
N THR A 17 -15.59 0.30 3.02
CA THR A 17 -15.07 -1.00 2.55
C THR A 17 -15.21 -1.11 1.04
N SER A 18 -16.34 -0.70 0.46
CA SER A 18 -16.57 -0.74 -1.00
C SER A 18 -15.63 0.19 -1.76
N ALA A 19 -15.35 1.38 -1.22
CA ALA A 19 -14.42 2.34 -1.83
C ALA A 19 -12.97 1.82 -1.87
N MET A 20 -12.60 0.95 -0.94
CA MET A 20 -11.28 0.37 -0.83
C MET A 20 -11.20 -1.06 -1.38
N ALA A 21 -12.30 -1.60 -1.91
CA ALA A 21 -12.34 -2.96 -2.42
C ALA A 21 -11.49 -3.11 -3.68
N MET A 22 -10.68 -4.15 -3.70
CA MET A 22 -9.82 -4.53 -4.81
C MET A 22 -10.29 -5.87 -5.37
N SER A 23 -10.33 -6.00 -6.68
CA SER A 23 -10.79 -7.21 -7.35
C SER A 23 -9.62 -8.09 -7.75
N TYR A 24 -9.65 -9.35 -7.33
CA TYR A 24 -8.66 -10.36 -7.68
C TYR A 24 -9.34 -11.54 -8.37
N MET A 25 -8.65 -12.13 -9.35
CA MET A 25 -9.11 -13.38 -9.98
C MET A 25 -8.47 -14.58 -9.30
N VAL A 26 -9.28 -15.42 -8.70
CA VAL A 26 -8.82 -16.64 -8.01
C VAL A 26 -9.68 -17.82 -8.48
N GLY A 27 -9.05 -18.81 -9.12
CA GLY A 27 -9.74 -19.99 -9.60
C GLY A 27 -10.87 -19.67 -10.60
N GLY A 28 -10.69 -18.64 -11.43
CA GLY A 28 -11.67 -18.23 -12.43
C GLY A 28 -12.83 -17.40 -11.88
N LYS A 29 -12.79 -17.04 -10.60
CA LYS A 29 -13.80 -16.21 -9.93
C LYS A 29 -13.21 -14.88 -9.45
N ALA A 30 -13.99 -13.81 -9.54
CA ALA A 30 -13.62 -12.53 -8.98
C ALA A 30 -13.80 -12.54 -7.46
N LEU A 31 -12.75 -12.12 -6.73
CA LEU A 31 -12.75 -12.00 -5.28
C LEU A 31 -12.50 -10.53 -4.91
N LEU A 32 -13.42 -9.94 -4.15
CA LEU A 32 -13.28 -8.57 -3.65
C LEU A 32 -12.66 -8.58 -2.26
N LEU A 33 -11.52 -7.91 -2.11
CA LEU A 33 -10.80 -7.83 -0.84
C LEU A 33 -10.48 -6.38 -0.51
N THR A 34 -10.50 -6.05 0.78
CA THR A 34 -9.87 -4.82 1.28
C THR A 34 -8.36 -4.95 1.21
N PRO A 35 -7.58 -3.85 1.23
CA PRO A 35 -6.12 -3.93 1.29
C PRO A 35 -5.61 -4.76 2.47
N ALA A 36 -6.20 -4.62 3.64
CA ALA A 36 -5.84 -5.40 4.82
C ALA A 36 -6.11 -6.90 4.62
N ALA A 37 -7.26 -7.26 4.05
CA ALA A 37 -7.60 -8.65 3.76
C ALA A 37 -6.69 -9.25 2.67
N ALA A 38 -6.34 -8.49 1.64
CA ALA A 38 -5.41 -8.91 0.61
C ALA A 38 -4.02 -9.21 1.18
N ARG A 39 -3.54 -8.35 2.08
CA ARG A 39 -2.27 -8.58 2.78
C ARG A 39 -2.33 -9.84 3.66
N ALA A 40 -3.37 -9.99 4.45
CA ALA A 40 -3.55 -11.16 5.32
C ALA A 40 -3.64 -12.47 4.54
N ALA A 41 -4.27 -12.46 3.37
CA ALA A 41 -4.37 -13.59 2.46
C ALA A 41 -3.11 -13.80 1.60
N GLN A 42 -2.11 -12.94 1.73
CA GLN A 42 -0.87 -12.97 0.95
C GLN A 42 -1.12 -13.01 -0.57
N MET A 43 -2.04 -12.17 -1.04
CA MET A 43 -2.32 -12.06 -2.47
C MET A 43 -1.07 -11.65 -3.23
N PRO A 44 -0.78 -12.28 -4.40
CA PRO A 44 0.44 -11.98 -5.14
C PRO A 44 0.45 -10.55 -5.65
N MET A 45 1.63 -9.93 -5.63
CA MET A 45 1.84 -8.60 -6.19
C MET A 45 1.94 -8.68 -7.71
N GLN A 46 1.43 -7.66 -8.39
CA GLN A 46 1.43 -7.57 -9.85
C GLN A 46 2.59 -6.71 -10.38
N ILE A 47 2.98 -5.70 -9.64
CA ILE A 47 3.96 -4.69 -10.06
C ILE A 47 5.20 -4.68 -9.16
N LEU A 48 4.99 -4.64 -7.84
CA LEU A 48 6.07 -4.50 -6.86
C LEU A 48 6.76 -5.82 -6.57
N SER A 49 8.08 -5.81 -6.49
CA SER A 49 8.88 -6.94 -6.04
C SER A 49 8.77 -7.12 -4.52
N THR A 50 9.21 -8.28 -4.02
CA THR A 50 9.24 -8.55 -2.58
C THR A 50 10.08 -7.51 -1.82
N LEU A 51 11.22 -7.11 -2.37
CA LEU A 51 12.07 -6.08 -1.77
C LEU A 51 11.38 -4.72 -1.76
N GLU A 52 10.72 -4.35 -2.85
CA GLU A 52 9.97 -3.10 -2.95
C GLU A 52 8.80 -3.06 -1.95
N VAL A 53 8.08 -4.17 -1.80
CA VAL A 53 7.00 -4.30 -0.82
C VAL A 53 7.53 -4.10 0.60
N SER A 54 8.59 -4.81 0.99
CA SER A 54 9.14 -4.71 2.34
C SER A 54 9.67 -3.30 2.64
N THR A 55 10.33 -2.67 1.68
CA THR A 55 10.80 -1.29 1.80
C THR A 55 9.64 -0.31 1.98
N LEU A 56 8.62 -0.40 1.14
CA LEU A 56 7.43 0.45 1.20
C LEU A 56 6.70 0.30 2.53
N GLU A 57 6.52 -0.94 3.00
CA GLU A 57 5.82 -1.21 4.26
C GLU A 57 6.52 -0.58 5.46
N VAL A 58 7.85 -0.71 5.53
CA VAL A 58 8.61 -0.15 6.67
C VAL A 58 8.60 1.38 6.65
N ILE A 59 8.77 1.98 5.48
CA ILE A 59 8.71 3.45 5.32
C ILE A 59 7.33 3.97 5.74
N CYS A 60 6.27 3.39 5.20
CA CYS A 60 4.92 3.82 5.51
C CYS A 60 4.57 3.62 6.99
N GLU A 61 4.98 2.52 7.60
CA GLU A 61 4.77 2.27 9.02
C GLU A 61 5.48 3.31 9.90
N ALA A 62 6.67 3.76 9.49
CA ALA A 62 7.40 4.80 10.19
C ALA A 62 6.69 6.16 10.13
N ILE A 63 6.02 6.46 9.01
CA ILE A 63 5.29 7.72 8.80
C ILE A 63 3.89 7.64 9.39
N VAL A 64 3.18 6.56 9.12
CA VAL A 64 1.79 6.34 9.56
C VAL A 64 1.70 4.97 10.25
N PRO A 65 1.81 4.91 11.58
CA PRO A 65 1.69 3.65 12.31
C PRO A 65 0.36 2.94 12.02
N GLY A 66 0.43 1.63 11.77
CA GLY A 66 -0.72 0.81 11.38
C GLY A 66 -0.91 0.67 9.87
N SER A 67 -0.18 1.41 9.05
CA SER A 67 -0.33 1.35 7.58
C SER A 67 0.06 0.00 6.99
N ARG A 68 1.04 -0.69 7.58
CA ARG A 68 1.45 -2.03 7.15
C ARG A 68 0.28 -3.02 7.25
N SER A 69 -0.32 -3.15 8.43
CA SER A 69 -1.43 -4.07 8.64
C SER A 69 -2.70 -3.64 7.92
N ALA A 70 -2.85 -2.34 7.66
CA ALA A 70 -3.93 -1.81 6.83
C ALA A 70 -3.77 -2.18 5.34
N GLY A 71 -2.62 -2.73 4.93
CA GLY A 71 -2.40 -3.21 3.56
C GLY A 71 -1.93 -2.15 2.57
N ILE A 72 -1.15 -1.17 3.03
CA ILE A 72 -0.69 -0.07 2.16
C ILE A 72 0.05 -0.58 0.91
N ALA A 73 0.89 -1.60 1.04
CA ALA A 73 1.63 -2.14 -0.11
C ALA A 73 0.69 -2.82 -1.12
N ALA A 74 -0.30 -3.58 -0.65
CA ALA A 74 -1.31 -4.19 -1.52
C ALA A 74 -2.13 -3.13 -2.23
N PHE A 75 -2.50 -2.05 -1.55
CA PHE A 75 -3.23 -0.93 -2.15
C PHE A 75 -2.40 -0.25 -3.24
N VAL A 76 -1.16 0.11 -2.97
CA VAL A 76 -0.28 0.77 -3.94
C VAL A 76 -0.04 -0.13 -5.15
N ASP A 77 0.27 -1.40 -4.93
CA ASP A 77 0.49 -2.37 -6.02
C ASP A 77 -0.73 -2.49 -6.93
N TYR A 78 -1.91 -2.62 -6.33
CA TYR A 78 -3.16 -2.69 -7.08
C TYR A 78 -3.41 -1.44 -7.92
N GLN A 79 -3.18 -0.26 -7.34
CA GLN A 79 -3.36 1.02 -8.05
C GLN A 79 -2.34 1.19 -9.18
N LEU A 80 -1.10 0.72 -9.01
CA LEU A 80 -0.09 0.76 -10.06
C LEU A 80 -0.42 -0.17 -11.23
N ALA A 81 -1.17 -1.25 -10.99
CA ALA A 81 -1.63 -2.18 -12.01
C ALA A 81 -2.88 -1.68 -12.76
N GLU A 82 -3.62 -0.72 -12.19
CA GLU A 82 -4.78 -0.13 -12.82
C GLU A 82 -4.41 0.80 -13.98
N LYS A 83 -5.40 1.07 -14.85
CA LYS A 83 -5.24 2.10 -15.88
C LYS A 83 -5.00 3.46 -15.20
N PRO A 84 -4.11 4.31 -15.72
CA PRO A 84 -3.78 5.60 -15.08
C PRO A 84 -4.99 6.47 -14.75
N GLN A 85 -6.02 6.49 -15.60
CA GLN A 85 -7.24 7.27 -15.38
C GLN A 85 -8.09 6.75 -14.22
N ASP A 86 -7.95 5.46 -13.87
CA ASP A 86 -8.72 4.79 -12.82
C ASP A 86 -7.93 4.69 -11.51
N ALA A 87 -6.62 4.95 -11.55
CA ALA A 87 -5.76 4.84 -10.38
C ALA A 87 -6.03 5.97 -9.38
N LEU A 88 -6.11 5.61 -8.10
CA LEU A 88 -6.34 6.55 -6.98
C LEU A 88 -5.02 7.09 -6.39
N LEU A 89 -3.95 7.04 -7.16
CA LEU A 89 -2.65 7.56 -6.74
C LEU A 89 -2.53 9.06 -7.02
N MET A 90 -1.81 9.74 -6.14
CA MET A 90 -1.64 11.19 -6.21
C MET A 90 -0.68 11.66 -7.30
N GLY A 91 0.02 10.74 -7.99
CA GLY A 91 1.05 11.07 -8.98
C GLY A 91 0.61 12.09 -10.04
N ARG A 92 -0.61 11.94 -10.55
CA ARG A 92 -1.15 12.87 -11.55
C ARG A 92 -1.29 14.31 -11.04
N TYR A 93 -1.51 14.50 -9.74
CA TYR A 93 -1.61 15.82 -9.12
C TYR A 93 -0.23 16.46 -8.89
N LEU A 94 0.81 15.65 -8.93
CA LEU A 94 2.20 16.10 -8.85
C LEU A 94 2.81 16.36 -10.24
N GLY A 95 2.01 16.25 -11.28
CA GLY A 95 2.48 16.45 -12.66
C GLY A 95 3.28 15.27 -13.23
N LEU A 96 3.16 14.10 -12.63
CA LEU A 96 3.81 12.90 -13.13
C LEU A 96 3.06 12.33 -14.34
N GLU A 97 3.81 11.95 -15.35
CA GLU A 97 3.28 11.30 -16.55
C GLU A 97 3.11 9.79 -16.30
N PRO A 98 2.00 9.18 -16.77
CA PRO A 98 1.88 7.72 -16.73
C PRO A 98 2.91 7.04 -17.65
N PRO A 99 3.33 5.80 -17.33
CA PRO A 99 2.95 4.96 -16.19
C PRO A 99 3.60 5.42 -14.89
N PHE A 100 2.89 5.23 -13.76
CA PHE A 100 3.39 5.67 -12.45
C PHE A 100 4.34 4.68 -11.77
N ALA A 101 4.34 3.41 -12.19
CA ALA A 101 5.18 2.38 -11.59
C ALA A 101 6.68 2.74 -11.54
N PRO A 102 7.31 3.26 -12.62
CA PRO A 102 8.72 3.62 -12.57
C PRO A 102 9.06 4.66 -11.51
N PHE A 103 8.18 5.62 -11.26
CA PHE A 103 8.38 6.62 -10.19
C PHE A 103 8.47 5.95 -8.81
N TYR A 104 7.53 5.06 -8.50
CA TYR A 104 7.53 4.31 -7.23
C TYR A 104 8.74 3.40 -7.13
N GLN A 105 9.07 2.66 -8.19
CA GLN A 105 10.20 1.73 -8.21
C GLN A 105 11.54 2.44 -8.03
N GLN A 106 11.73 3.56 -8.71
CA GLN A 106 12.93 4.38 -8.57
C GLN A 106 13.06 5.00 -7.18
N GLY A 107 11.95 5.50 -6.64
CA GLY A 107 11.90 6.05 -5.28
C GLY A 107 12.23 5.00 -4.22
N LEU A 108 11.67 3.80 -4.35
CA LEU A 108 11.96 2.69 -3.44
C LEU A 108 13.40 2.19 -3.57
N ALA A 109 13.95 2.16 -4.78
CA ALA A 109 15.37 1.81 -4.99
C ALA A 109 16.29 2.84 -4.33
N ALA A 110 16.00 4.12 -4.47
CA ALA A 110 16.77 5.19 -3.82
C ALA A 110 16.67 5.10 -2.29
N ALA A 111 15.49 4.82 -1.76
CA ALA A 111 15.29 4.64 -0.33
C ALA A 111 16.04 3.41 0.20
N HIS A 112 16.02 2.30 -0.53
CA HIS A 112 16.78 1.11 -0.19
C HIS A 112 18.28 1.41 -0.14
N GLN A 113 18.81 2.11 -1.14
CA GLN A 113 20.21 2.52 -1.18
C GLN A 113 20.58 3.41 0.01
N ALA A 114 19.73 4.35 0.38
CA ALA A 114 19.95 5.22 1.54
C ALA A 114 20.08 4.42 2.85
N ALA A 115 19.26 3.39 3.04
CA ALA A 115 19.34 2.53 4.20
C ALA A 115 20.65 1.75 4.22
N LEU A 116 21.09 1.22 3.09
CA LEU A 116 22.38 0.52 2.98
C LEU A 116 23.57 1.44 3.26
N GLU A 117 23.55 2.65 2.75
CA GLU A 117 24.63 3.63 2.95
C GLU A 117 24.74 4.07 4.40
N GLN A 118 23.61 4.28 5.07
CA GLN A 118 23.59 4.83 6.43
C GLN A 118 23.71 3.74 7.51
N PHE A 119 23.11 2.57 7.32
CA PHE A 119 23.03 1.53 8.34
C PHE A 119 23.59 0.16 7.90
N ASP A 120 24.02 0.02 6.64
CA ASP A 120 24.48 -1.23 6.04
C ASP A 120 23.44 -2.36 6.16
N ARG A 121 22.16 -2.01 6.12
CA ARG A 121 21.03 -2.93 6.26
C ARG A 121 19.85 -2.47 5.40
N PRO A 122 19.06 -3.41 4.87
CA PRO A 122 17.80 -3.06 4.22
C PRO A 122 16.78 -2.55 5.26
N TRP A 123 15.76 -1.84 4.78
CA TRP A 123 14.69 -1.29 5.63
C TRP A 123 14.03 -2.35 6.54
N SER A 124 13.85 -3.58 6.04
CA SER A 124 13.24 -4.68 6.81
C SER A 124 14.02 -5.08 8.07
N GLN A 125 15.31 -4.72 8.14
CA GLN A 125 16.18 -5.03 9.28
C GLN A 125 16.49 -3.81 10.15
N LEU A 126 15.95 -2.64 9.82
CA LEU A 126 16.14 -1.45 10.64
C LEU A 126 15.29 -1.50 11.90
N THR A 127 15.82 -0.93 12.99
CA THR A 127 15.04 -0.67 14.19
C THR A 127 14.03 0.44 13.94
N GLU A 128 13.02 0.57 14.79
CA GLU A 128 12.04 1.65 14.70
C GLU A 128 12.70 3.03 14.72
N THR A 129 13.69 3.22 15.60
CA THR A 129 14.45 4.47 15.69
C THR A 129 15.21 4.76 14.41
N GLN A 130 15.87 3.76 13.83
CA GLN A 130 16.61 3.90 12.56
C GLN A 130 15.67 4.26 11.40
N SER A 131 14.54 3.56 11.30
CA SER A 131 13.54 3.84 10.26
C SER A 131 13.00 5.27 10.36
N LYS A 132 12.69 5.73 11.57
CA LYS A 132 12.22 7.09 11.80
C LYS A 132 13.26 8.14 11.44
N SER A 133 14.54 7.89 11.73
CA SER A 133 15.61 8.83 11.39
C SER A 133 15.80 9.00 9.89
N LEU A 134 15.49 7.97 9.09
CA LEU A 134 15.58 8.05 7.63
C LEU A 134 14.39 8.78 6.98
N VAL A 135 13.22 8.78 7.61
CA VAL A 135 12.04 9.48 7.07
C VAL A 135 11.91 10.92 7.56
N ASP A 136 12.65 11.30 8.57
CA ASP A 136 12.74 12.68 9.05
C ASP A 136 13.73 13.48 8.18
#